data_839dc2a885d9cb6570e0d9e198921e41
#
_entry.id   839dc2a885d9cb6570e0d9e198921e41
#
_cell.length_a   1.000
_cell.length_b   1.000
_cell.length_c   1.000
_cell.angle_alpha   90.00
_cell.angle_beta   90.00
_cell.angle_gamma   90.00
#
_symmetry.space_group_name_H-M   'P 1'
#
loop_
_entity.id
_entity.type
_entity.pdbx_description
1 polymer ?
#
loop_
_entity_poly.entity_id
_entity_poly.type
_entity_poly.pdbx_seq_one_letter_code
_entity_poly.pdbx_strand_id
1 'polypeptide(L)'
;MNDNNIMISDELLSAFLEGNTSAEDTIRVLKAAEQDEELREIIRISKEVDDEMFSSCEESKSLPMTAMAARQKDNYLCDIECEEFVLHQLGIEATHKSLLDEAYRNCWLKDKGMPLYNIGRLLEKNHLSVSRRYNSTIEDIIRLLESGNQLIAVVDNALLETENGIGDDKSNRESYPNHAVAISSVSMAKQQIILFNPNTEEELTAYSLTSFSQAWDKSNNYLVVVNTSDKFIYEPYPINLDDVILDEDLAELQEAIAENAHEIWAKARTDQGWSYGPERNDAKKETPDMIPYCNLPESEKLYDREMAMQTLKLVKKLGFEIVKRN
;
A
#
# COMPACT_ATOMS: atom_id res chain seq x y z
N MET A 1 37.71 -32.77 -18.76
CA MET A 1 36.32 -33.11 -18.53
C MET A 1 36.07 -32.93 -17.04
N ASN A 2 35.69 -31.79 -16.64
CA ASN A 2 35.13 -31.53 -15.31
C ASN A 2 33.94 -30.56 -15.55
N ASP A 3 32.77 -31.18 -15.80
CA ASP A 3 31.50 -30.43 -15.83
C ASP A 3 31.13 -30.11 -14.36
N ASN A 4 31.67 -29.02 -13.85
CA ASN A 4 31.10 -28.38 -12.67
C ASN A 4 29.94 -27.50 -13.11
N ASN A 5 28.81 -28.12 -13.43
CA ASN A 5 27.55 -27.37 -13.59
C ASN A 5 27.16 -26.87 -12.20
N ILE A 6 27.32 -25.57 -11.95
CA ILE A 6 26.94 -24.93 -10.69
C ILE A 6 25.43 -24.78 -10.74
N MET A 7 24.70 -25.73 -10.13
CA MET A 7 23.25 -25.60 -9.97
C MET A 7 22.94 -24.45 -8.99
N ILE A 8 22.19 -23.49 -9.49
CA ILE A 8 21.63 -22.39 -8.69
C ILE A 8 20.20 -22.77 -8.33
N SER A 9 19.84 -22.71 -7.03
CA SER A 9 18.46 -22.93 -6.63
C SER A 9 17.59 -21.69 -6.93
N ASP A 10 16.30 -21.91 -7.11
CA ASP A 10 15.34 -20.84 -7.40
C ASP A 10 15.31 -19.79 -6.26
N GLU A 11 15.49 -20.22 -5.00
CA GLU A 11 15.56 -19.33 -3.85
C GLU A 11 16.80 -18.43 -3.91
N LEU A 12 17.95 -19.00 -4.34
CA LEU A 12 19.18 -18.22 -4.46
C LEU A 12 19.10 -17.24 -5.64
N LEU A 13 18.49 -17.64 -6.73
CA LEU A 13 18.26 -16.77 -7.88
C LEU A 13 17.29 -15.63 -7.51
N SER A 14 16.19 -15.91 -6.84
CA SER A 14 15.25 -14.91 -6.35
C SER A 14 15.94 -13.92 -5.43
N ALA A 15 16.68 -14.39 -4.42
CA ALA A 15 17.44 -13.54 -3.52
C ALA A 15 18.48 -12.68 -4.25
N PHE A 16 19.11 -13.20 -5.32
CA PHE A 16 20.06 -12.46 -6.15
C PHE A 16 19.37 -11.33 -6.94
N LEU A 17 18.21 -11.62 -7.56
CA LEU A 17 17.42 -10.63 -8.30
C LEU A 17 16.87 -9.53 -7.40
N GLU A 18 16.57 -9.84 -6.14
CA GLU A 18 16.13 -8.89 -5.12
C GLU A 18 17.28 -8.10 -4.46
N GLY A 19 18.53 -8.42 -4.78
CA GLY A 19 19.71 -7.79 -4.17
C GLY A 19 20.01 -8.23 -2.74
N ASN A 20 19.43 -9.35 -2.28
CA ASN A 20 19.48 -9.87 -0.91
C ASN A 20 20.48 -11.02 -0.71
N THR A 21 21.48 -11.15 -1.59
CA THR A 21 22.51 -12.21 -1.49
C THR A 21 23.79 -11.73 -0.81
N SER A 22 24.53 -12.68 -0.20
CA SER A 22 25.90 -12.46 0.24
C SER A 22 26.83 -12.20 -0.95
N ALA A 23 27.98 -11.56 -0.73
CA ALA A 23 28.98 -11.34 -1.78
C ALA A 23 29.46 -12.67 -2.40
N GLU A 24 29.55 -13.74 -1.61
CA GLU A 24 29.96 -15.07 -2.07
C GLU A 24 28.89 -15.72 -2.96
N ASP A 25 27.63 -15.64 -2.57
CA ASP A 25 26.49 -16.13 -3.34
C ASP A 25 26.27 -15.33 -4.62
N THR A 26 26.46 -14.01 -4.58
CA THR A 26 26.44 -13.16 -5.77
C THR A 26 27.47 -13.62 -6.82
N ILE A 27 28.71 -13.88 -6.38
CA ILE A 27 29.77 -14.40 -7.25
C ILE A 27 29.42 -15.78 -7.81
N ARG A 28 28.78 -16.63 -7.01
CA ARG A 28 28.34 -17.95 -7.40
C ARG A 28 27.28 -17.91 -8.50
N VAL A 29 26.26 -17.04 -8.37
CA VAL A 29 25.21 -16.85 -9.39
C VAL A 29 25.81 -16.28 -10.67
N LEU A 30 26.68 -15.28 -10.59
CA LEU A 30 27.32 -14.68 -11.79
C LEU A 30 28.19 -15.69 -12.54
N LYS A 31 28.94 -16.54 -11.83
CA LYS A 31 29.73 -17.62 -12.46
C LYS A 31 28.87 -18.69 -13.10
N ALA A 32 27.74 -19.03 -12.53
CA ALA A 32 26.78 -19.94 -13.14
C ALA A 32 26.21 -19.34 -14.44
N ALA A 33 25.83 -18.04 -14.41
CA ALA A 33 25.33 -17.34 -15.58
C ALA A 33 26.36 -17.19 -16.72
N GLU A 34 27.67 -17.26 -16.44
CA GLU A 34 28.70 -17.32 -17.49
C GLU A 34 28.61 -18.60 -18.33
N GLN A 35 28.12 -19.69 -17.75
CA GLN A 35 28.08 -21.03 -18.35
C GLN A 35 26.68 -21.45 -18.79
N ASP A 36 25.64 -20.76 -18.29
CA ASP A 36 24.22 -21.04 -18.55
C ASP A 36 23.57 -19.83 -19.24
N GLU A 37 23.19 -20.02 -20.51
CA GLU A 37 22.59 -18.98 -21.34
C GLU A 37 21.16 -18.65 -20.91
N GLU A 38 20.40 -19.62 -20.40
CA GLU A 38 19.04 -19.42 -19.90
C GLU A 38 19.06 -18.60 -18.61
N LEU A 39 19.95 -18.91 -17.68
CA LEU A 39 20.15 -18.14 -16.45
C LEU A 39 20.62 -16.71 -16.74
N ARG A 40 21.50 -16.53 -17.72
CA ARG A 40 21.95 -15.21 -18.18
C ARG A 40 20.81 -14.38 -18.73
N GLU A 41 19.94 -15.01 -19.53
CA GLU A 41 18.79 -14.33 -20.13
C GLU A 41 17.76 -13.93 -19.08
N ILE A 42 17.50 -14.77 -18.07
CA ILE A 42 16.63 -14.43 -16.94
C ILE A 42 17.16 -13.21 -16.18
N ILE A 43 18.47 -13.19 -15.88
CA ILE A 43 19.11 -12.06 -15.20
C ILE A 43 19.05 -10.79 -16.06
N ARG A 44 19.25 -10.91 -17.39
CA ARG A 44 19.17 -9.79 -18.32
C ARG A 44 17.76 -9.20 -18.39
N ILE A 45 16.75 -10.04 -18.57
CA ILE A 45 15.34 -9.61 -18.63
C ILE A 45 14.93 -8.95 -17.31
N SER A 46 15.30 -9.52 -16.16
CA SER A 46 15.01 -8.92 -14.87
C SER A 46 15.63 -7.53 -14.71
N LYS A 47 16.91 -7.36 -15.14
CA LYS A 47 17.57 -6.05 -15.12
C LYS A 47 16.96 -5.06 -16.12
N GLU A 48 16.54 -5.50 -17.31
CA GLU A 48 15.87 -4.63 -18.27
C GLU A 48 14.50 -4.16 -17.76
N VAL A 49 13.74 -5.05 -17.07
CA VAL A 49 12.49 -4.68 -16.41
C VAL A 49 12.75 -3.70 -15.26
N ASP A 50 13.78 -3.93 -14.46
CA ASP A 50 14.20 -2.99 -13.43
C ASP A 50 14.68 -1.66 -14.02
N ASP A 51 15.47 -1.68 -15.11
CA ASP A 51 15.95 -0.48 -15.79
C ASP A 51 14.82 0.27 -16.50
N GLU A 52 13.79 -0.40 -17.07
CA GLU A 52 12.59 0.25 -17.60
C GLU A 52 11.73 0.85 -16.48
N MET A 53 11.57 0.16 -15.35
CA MET A 53 10.92 0.72 -14.15
C MET A 53 11.75 1.89 -13.59
N PHE A 54 13.07 1.77 -13.53
CA PHE A 54 13.98 2.84 -13.11
C PHE A 54 13.98 4.01 -14.10
N SER A 55 13.95 3.78 -15.41
CA SER A 55 13.90 4.83 -16.45
C SER A 55 12.59 5.63 -16.33
N SER A 56 11.46 4.98 -16.07
CA SER A 56 10.20 5.68 -15.79
C SER A 56 10.24 6.50 -14.50
N CYS A 57 11.10 6.12 -13.55
CA CYS A 57 11.37 6.86 -12.31
C CYS A 57 12.46 7.93 -12.53
N GLU A 58 13.41 7.73 -13.47
CA GLU A 58 14.47 8.70 -13.77
C GLU A 58 13.97 9.90 -14.56
N GLU A 59 12.92 9.78 -15.38
CA GLU A 59 12.26 10.94 -15.98
C GLU A 59 11.70 11.89 -14.92
N SER A 60 11.31 11.37 -13.73
CA SER A 60 10.97 12.20 -12.56
C SER A 60 12.19 12.75 -11.80
N LYS A 61 13.39 12.15 -11.96
CA LYS A 61 14.63 12.60 -11.29
C LYS A 61 15.35 13.75 -12.00
N SER A 62 14.97 14.10 -13.24
CA SER A 62 15.64 15.13 -14.03
C SER A 62 15.25 16.57 -13.70
N LEU A 63 14.46 16.79 -12.65
CA LEU A 63 14.18 18.13 -12.13
C LEU A 63 15.36 18.64 -11.30
N PRO A 64 15.97 19.78 -11.67
CA PRO A 64 17.09 20.33 -10.90
C PRO A 64 16.67 20.60 -9.46
N MET A 65 17.55 20.32 -8.48
CA MET A 65 17.33 20.57 -7.03
C MET A 65 16.86 22.01 -6.74
N THR A 66 17.20 22.97 -7.61
CA THR A 66 16.69 24.35 -7.55
C THR A 66 15.21 24.49 -7.91
N ALA A 67 14.67 23.60 -8.75
CA ALA A 67 13.23 23.55 -9.04
C ALA A 67 12.46 22.84 -7.92
N MET A 68 13.09 21.92 -7.16
CA MET A 68 12.51 21.29 -5.98
C MET A 68 12.38 22.26 -4.81
N ALA A 69 13.40 23.11 -4.56
CA ALA A 69 13.33 24.16 -3.54
C ALA A 69 12.27 25.25 -3.84
N ALA A 70 11.94 25.46 -5.12
CA ALA A 70 10.85 26.36 -5.53
C ALA A 70 9.47 25.70 -5.43
N ARG A 71 9.40 24.34 -5.49
CA ARG A 71 8.17 23.53 -5.32
C ARG A 71 7.81 23.29 -3.85
N GLN A 72 8.66 23.65 -2.89
CA GLN A 72 8.35 23.59 -1.45
C GLN A 72 7.14 24.46 -1.03
N LYS A 73 6.56 25.23 -1.95
CA LYS A 73 5.25 25.88 -1.79
C LYS A 73 4.08 25.10 -2.40
N ASP A 74 4.34 24.00 -3.12
CA ASP A 74 3.31 23.17 -3.71
C ASP A 74 3.15 21.90 -2.85
N ASN A 75 1.97 21.65 -2.33
CA ASN A 75 1.46 20.61 -1.44
C ASN A 75 1.82 19.13 -1.76
N TYR A 76 2.96 18.82 -2.36
CA TYR A 76 3.29 17.46 -2.81
C TYR A 76 4.15 16.65 -1.84
N LEU A 77 4.62 17.25 -0.75
CA LEU A 77 5.49 16.61 0.24
C LEU A 77 4.82 16.41 1.60
N CYS A 78 3.57 16.78 1.74
CA CYS A 78 2.82 16.68 2.99
C CYS A 78 2.82 15.25 3.57
N ASP A 79 2.82 14.24 2.71
CA ASP A 79 2.87 12.83 3.12
C ASP A 79 4.18 12.51 3.83
N ILE A 80 5.32 12.96 3.25
CA ILE A 80 6.66 12.75 3.83
C ILE A 80 6.80 13.52 5.13
N GLU A 81 6.31 14.76 5.19
CA GLU A 81 6.35 15.60 6.39
C GLU A 81 5.51 15.02 7.54
N CYS A 82 4.35 14.42 7.23
CA CYS A 82 3.55 13.69 8.20
C CYS A 82 4.24 12.42 8.70
N GLU A 83 4.88 11.66 7.82
CA GLU A 83 5.63 10.46 8.22
C GLU A 83 6.87 10.83 9.04
N GLU A 84 7.58 11.92 8.69
CA GLU A 84 8.68 12.48 9.47
C GLU A 84 8.22 12.91 10.88
N PHE A 85 7.10 13.65 10.97
CA PHE A 85 6.50 14.02 12.24
C PHE A 85 6.22 12.80 13.12
N VAL A 86 5.60 11.75 12.56
CA VAL A 86 5.31 10.51 13.30
C VAL A 86 6.59 9.83 13.78
N LEU A 87 7.63 9.74 12.95
CA LEU A 87 8.93 9.18 13.35
C LEU A 87 9.52 9.94 14.53
N HIS A 88 9.51 11.27 14.48
CA HIS A 88 10.03 12.11 15.56
C HIS A 88 9.21 11.94 16.86
N GLN A 89 7.88 11.84 16.78
CA GLN A 89 7.02 11.56 17.95
C GLN A 89 7.36 10.20 18.61
N LEU A 90 7.86 9.24 17.84
CA LEU A 90 8.29 7.93 18.31
C LEU A 90 9.77 7.89 18.71
N GLY A 91 10.47 9.03 18.67
CA GLY A 91 11.90 9.12 19.02
C GLY A 91 12.83 8.48 17.99
N ILE A 92 12.34 8.28 16.75
CA ILE A 92 13.15 7.75 15.65
C ILE A 92 13.76 8.93 14.89
N GLU A 93 15.08 9.00 14.86
CA GLU A 93 15.78 10.05 14.12
C GLU A 93 15.70 9.79 12.60
N ALA A 94 15.05 10.70 11.89
CA ALA A 94 14.99 10.72 10.45
C ALA A 94 15.09 12.18 9.98
N THR A 95 15.70 12.41 8.83
CA THR A 95 15.78 13.74 8.23
C THR A 95 14.89 13.80 7.01
N HIS A 96 14.24 14.93 6.78
CA HIS A 96 13.41 15.16 5.60
C HIS A 96 14.11 14.70 4.30
N LYS A 97 15.39 15.07 4.15
CA LYS A 97 16.18 14.68 2.99
C LYS A 97 16.33 13.16 2.85
N SER A 98 16.60 12.44 3.95
CA SER A 98 16.77 10.97 3.88
C SER A 98 15.46 10.27 3.51
N LEU A 99 14.32 10.75 4.03
CA LEU A 99 13.00 10.23 3.72
C LEU A 99 12.60 10.52 2.28
N LEU A 100 12.89 11.72 1.79
CA LEU A 100 12.64 12.12 0.41
C LEU A 100 13.47 11.25 -0.57
N ASP A 101 14.78 11.09 -0.31
CA ASP A 101 15.66 10.26 -1.12
C ASP A 101 15.19 8.79 -1.15
N GLU A 102 14.68 8.28 -0.02
CA GLU A 102 14.12 6.92 0.08
C GLU A 102 12.81 6.79 -0.71
N ALA A 103 11.90 7.75 -0.60
CA ALA A 103 10.64 7.75 -1.34
C ALA A 103 10.86 7.79 -2.86
N TYR A 104 11.84 8.58 -3.33
CA TYR A 104 12.21 8.61 -4.75
C TYR A 104 12.86 7.30 -5.20
N ARG A 105 13.79 6.76 -4.41
CA ARG A 105 14.50 5.51 -4.75
C ARG A 105 13.55 4.33 -4.93
N ASN A 106 12.46 4.30 -4.16
CA ASN A 106 11.46 3.24 -4.23
C ASN A 106 10.25 3.60 -5.13
N CYS A 107 10.30 4.71 -5.88
CA CYS A 107 9.21 5.18 -6.73
C CYS A 107 7.85 5.36 -6.00
N TRP A 108 7.88 5.62 -4.68
CA TRP A 108 6.68 5.86 -3.88
C TRP A 108 6.12 7.26 -4.08
N LEU A 109 6.98 8.23 -4.39
CA LEU A 109 6.58 9.60 -4.70
C LEU A 109 6.44 9.76 -6.22
N LYS A 110 5.36 10.39 -6.65
CA LYS A 110 5.04 10.73 -8.04
C LYS A 110 4.96 12.25 -8.22
N ASP A 111 4.82 12.71 -9.46
CA ASP A 111 4.75 14.14 -9.78
C ASP A 111 3.64 14.91 -9.05
N LYS A 112 2.58 14.23 -8.65
CA LYS A 112 1.41 14.79 -7.94
C LYS A 112 1.35 14.43 -6.46
N GLY A 113 2.43 13.98 -5.85
CA GLY A 113 2.49 13.51 -4.48
C GLY A 113 2.56 11.99 -4.35
N MET A 114 2.39 11.50 -3.16
CA MET A 114 2.41 10.07 -2.85
C MET A 114 1.02 9.47 -3.03
N PRO A 115 0.85 8.40 -3.84
CA PRO A 115 -0.40 7.66 -3.90
C PRO A 115 -0.83 7.15 -2.52
N LEU A 116 -2.14 7.12 -2.23
CA LEU A 116 -2.68 6.71 -0.92
C LEU A 116 -2.08 5.40 -0.39
N TYR A 117 -1.93 4.39 -1.24
CA TYR A 117 -1.39 3.08 -0.85
C TYR A 117 0.11 3.09 -0.50
N ASN A 118 0.82 4.18 -0.84
CA ASN A 118 2.24 4.36 -0.49
C ASN A 118 2.43 5.14 0.81
N ILE A 119 1.43 5.90 1.28
CA ILE A 119 1.52 6.62 2.55
C ILE A 119 1.72 5.61 3.68
N GLY A 120 2.72 5.84 4.53
CA GLY A 120 3.17 4.94 5.59
C GLY A 120 4.29 3.97 5.17
N ARG A 121 4.75 3.98 3.90
CA ARG A 121 5.87 3.13 3.45
C ARG A 121 7.19 3.51 4.10
N LEU A 122 7.44 4.79 4.34
CA LEU A 122 8.64 5.24 5.05
C LEU A 122 8.62 4.80 6.52
N LEU A 123 7.43 4.74 7.14
CA LEU A 123 7.25 4.19 8.48
C LEU A 123 7.52 2.67 8.52
N GLU A 124 7.00 1.92 7.55
CA GLU A 124 7.29 0.48 7.40
C GLU A 124 8.79 0.24 7.21
N LYS A 125 9.46 1.08 6.42
CA LYS A 125 10.92 1.01 6.22
C LYS A 125 11.71 1.24 7.51
N ASN A 126 11.16 2.02 8.43
CA ASN A 126 11.69 2.22 9.78
C ASN A 126 11.17 1.17 10.79
N HIS A 127 10.76 0.00 10.31
CA HIS A 127 10.33 -1.17 11.10
C HIS A 127 9.08 -0.95 11.96
N LEU A 128 8.26 0.03 11.61
CA LEU A 128 6.97 0.24 12.26
C LEU A 128 5.88 -0.60 11.60
N SER A 129 4.95 -1.09 12.40
CA SER A 129 3.77 -1.80 11.90
C SER A 129 2.71 -0.80 11.45
N VAL A 130 2.37 -0.81 10.17
CA VAL A 130 1.42 0.12 9.56
C VAL A 130 0.22 -0.62 9.00
N SER A 131 -0.97 -0.13 9.26
CA SER A 131 -2.20 -0.58 8.59
C SER A 131 -2.91 0.61 7.93
N ARG A 132 -3.57 0.34 6.80
CA ARG A 132 -4.31 1.32 6.01
C ARG A 132 -5.79 0.96 6.04
N ARG A 133 -6.64 1.91 6.42
CA ARG A 133 -8.07 1.71 6.61
C ARG A 133 -8.86 2.71 5.78
N TYR A 134 -10.01 2.28 5.29
CA TYR A 134 -11.03 3.15 4.68
C TYR A 134 -12.31 3.11 5.51
N ASN A 135 -13.20 4.05 5.29
CA ASN A 135 -14.47 4.18 6.02
C ASN A 135 -14.29 4.23 7.55
N SER A 136 -13.15 4.74 8.02
CA SER A 136 -12.91 4.93 9.45
C SER A 136 -13.83 6.03 10.00
N THR A 137 -14.10 5.98 11.30
CA THR A 137 -14.97 6.93 12.00
C THR A 137 -14.18 7.80 12.99
N ILE A 138 -14.78 8.87 13.49
CA ILE A 138 -14.17 9.69 14.55
C ILE A 138 -13.97 8.87 15.83
N GLU A 139 -14.88 7.96 16.11
CA GLU A 139 -14.78 7.01 17.23
C GLU A 139 -13.57 6.07 17.06
N ASP A 140 -13.29 5.62 15.83
CA ASP A 140 -12.09 4.84 15.54
C ASP A 140 -10.82 5.65 15.81
N ILE A 141 -10.77 6.91 15.36
CA ILE A 141 -9.64 7.82 15.64
C ILE A 141 -9.42 7.93 17.14
N ILE A 142 -10.47 8.21 17.92
CA ILE A 142 -10.37 8.34 19.38
C ILE A 142 -9.83 7.05 19.98
N ARG A 143 -10.43 5.90 19.68
CA ARG A 143 -10.04 4.59 20.20
C ARG A 143 -8.58 4.25 19.88
N LEU A 144 -8.14 4.55 18.65
CA LEU A 144 -6.78 4.28 18.20
C LEU A 144 -5.76 5.19 18.90
N LEU A 145 -6.05 6.48 19.06
CA LEU A 145 -5.20 7.41 19.81
C LEU A 145 -5.11 7.03 21.28
N GLU A 146 -6.23 6.65 21.93
CA GLU A 146 -6.26 6.17 23.31
C GLU A 146 -5.43 4.88 23.50
N SER A 147 -5.33 4.07 22.45
CA SER A 147 -4.48 2.87 22.42
C SER A 147 -2.99 3.19 22.12
N GLY A 148 -2.64 4.46 22.00
CA GLY A 148 -1.26 4.93 21.78
C GLY A 148 -0.79 4.92 20.33
N ASN A 149 -1.65 4.60 19.36
CA ASN A 149 -1.27 4.60 17.94
C ASN A 149 -1.05 6.02 17.42
N GLN A 150 -0.19 6.16 16.40
CA GLN A 150 -0.06 7.38 15.62
C GLN A 150 -0.91 7.27 14.35
N LEU A 151 -1.51 8.38 13.92
CA LEU A 151 -2.49 8.38 12.85
C LEU A 151 -2.16 9.45 11.79
N ILE A 152 -2.28 9.08 10.50
CA ILE A 152 -2.22 10.02 9.38
C ILE A 152 -3.53 9.90 8.60
N ALA A 153 -4.20 11.03 8.36
CA ALA A 153 -5.39 11.10 7.53
C ALA A 153 -5.08 11.84 6.23
N VAL A 154 -5.84 11.52 5.17
CA VAL A 154 -5.76 12.26 3.90
C VAL A 154 -7.07 13.02 3.68
N VAL A 155 -6.96 14.30 3.40
CA VAL A 155 -8.07 15.23 3.38
C VAL A 155 -8.07 16.07 2.10
N ASP A 156 -9.19 16.72 1.80
CA ASP A 156 -9.23 17.87 0.90
C ASP A 156 -8.81 19.13 1.67
N ASN A 157 -7.61 19.64 1.37
CA ASN A 157 -7.06 20.79 2.07
C ASN A 157 -7.95 22.05 1.97
N ALA A 158 -8.61 22.25 0.84
CA ALA A 158 -9.44 23.43 0.65
C ALA A 158 -10.67 23.40 1.58
N LEU A 159 -11.26 22.22 1.82
CA LEU A 159 -12.35 22.05 2.77
C LEU A 159 -11.88 22.18 4.21
N LEU A 160 -10.68 21.70 4.52
CA LEU A 160 -10.10 21.79 5.85
C LEU A 160 -9.85 23.26 6.25
N GLU A 161 -9.35 24.09 5.33
CA GLU A 161 -8.98 25.48 5.56
C GLU A 161 -10.17 26.47 5.54
N THR A 162 -11.33 26.06 5.04
CA THR A 162 -12.48 26.97 4.83
C THR A 162 -12.97 27.63 6.12
N GLU A 163 -12.96 26.94 7.27
CA GLU A 163 -13.39 27.49 8.57
C GLU A 163 -12.37 28.47 9.20
N ASN A 164 -11.10 28.35 8.83
CA ASN A 164 -10.06 29.27 9.34
C ASN A 164 -9.96 30.58 8.54
N GLY A 165 -10.86 30.80 7.59
CA GLY A 165 -10.98 32.07 6.85
C GLY A 165 -9.90 32.29 5.79
N ILE A 166 -9.13 31.30 5.42
CA ILE A 166 -8.02 31.36 4.46
C ILE A 166 -8.42 30.85 3.07
N GLY A 167 -9.61 30.26 2.94
CA GLY A 167 -10.10 29.69 1.68
C GLY A 167 -10.69 30.74 0.73
N ASP A 168 -10.15 30.84 -0.49
CA ASP A 168 -10.79 31.54 -1.61
C ASP A 168 -12.08 30.80 -2.01
N ASP A 169 -13.19 31.54 -2.08
CA ASP A 169 -14.50 31.05 -2.55
C ASP A 169 -14.39 30.61 -4.03
N LYS A 170 -13.97 29.38 -4.28
CA LYS A 170 -13.93 28.77 -5.61
C LYS A 170 -15.02 27.71 -5.73
N SER A 171 -16.26 28.15 -5.87
CA SER A 171 -17.47 27.35 -6.05
C SER A 171 -17.49 26.37 -7.27
N ASN A 172 -16.36 26.21 -7.98
CA ASN A 172 -16.24 25.37 -9.19
C ASN A 172 -15.00 24.45 -9.20
N ARG A 173 -14.35 24.19 -8.06
CA ARG A 173 -13.21 23.28 -8.02
C ARG A 173 -13.71 21.86 -7.72
N GLU A 174 -13.27 20.90 -8.52
CA GLU A 174 -13.43 19.47 -8.16
C GLU A 174 -12.75 19.22 -6.81
N SER A 175 -13.53 18.71 -5.86
CA SER A 175 -13.10 18.38 -4.50
C SER A 175 -12.49 16.99 -4.52
N TYR A 176 -11.22 16.85 -4.16
CA TYR A 176 -10.49 15.58 -4.10
C TYR A 176 -9.46 15.56 -2.98
N PRO A 177 -9.13 14.39 -2.43
CA PRO A 177 -8.13 14.26 -1.38
C PRO A 177 -6.75 14.59 -1.97
N ASN A 178 -6.10 15.62 -1.42
CA ASN A 178 -4.84 16.16 -1.95
C ASN A 178 -3.83 16.55 -0.87
N HIS A 179 -4.12 16.22 0.39
CA HIS A 179 -3.29 16.68 1.50
C HIS A 179 -3.30 15.66 2.65
N ALA A 180 -2.12 15.35 3.20
CA ALA A 180 -1.96 14.51 4.38
C ALA A 180 -1.79 15.38 5.64
N VAL A 181 -2.36 14.91 6.74
CA VAL A 181 -2.25 15.51 8.07
C VAL A 181 -2.05 14.40 9.12
N ALA A 182 -1.20 14.62 10.12
CA ALA A 182 -1.10 13.71 11.24
C ALA A 182 -2.03 14.15 12.38
N ILE A 183 -2.72 13.18 12.99
CA ILE A 183 -3.72 13.44 14.03
C ILE A 183 -3.07 13.34 15.41
N SER A 184 -3.06 14.44 16.15
CA SER A 184 -2.51 14.49 17.50
C SER A 184 -3.54 14.16 18.58
N SER A 185 -4.73 14.79 18.50
CA SER A 185 -5.79 14.53 19.49
C SER A 185 -7.18 14.96 19.01
N VAL A 186 -8.21 14.43 19.66
CA VAL A 186 -9.62 14.78 19.42
C VAL A 186 -10.28 15.21 20.74
N SER A 187 -11.05 16.28 20.71
CA SER A 187 -11.87 16.74 21.82
C SER A 187 -13.34 16.80 21.44
N MET A 188 -14.10 15.76 21.81
CA MET A 188 -15.56 15.75 21.59
C MET A 188 -16.27 16.89 22.34
N ALA A 189 -15.78 17.26 23.51
CA ALA A 189 -16.37 18.35 24.31
C ALA A 189 -16.23 19.72 23.63
N LYS A 190 -15.14 19.94 22.89
CA LYS A 190 -14.89 21.18 22.14
C LYS A 190 -15.28 21.07 20.67
N GLN A 191 -15.69 19.90 20.20
CA GLN A 191 -15.92 19.59 18.78
C GLN A 191 -14.72 19.95 17.91
N GLN A 192 -13.50 19.62 18.37
CA GLN A 192 -12.23 19.96 17.74
C GLN A 192 -11.33 18.74 17.60
N ILE A 193 -10.53 18.79 16.54
CA ILE A 193 -9.40 17.89 16.27
C ILE A 193 -8.12 18.72 16.17
N ILE A 194 -7.04 18.21 16.74
CA ILE A 194 -5.71 18.84 16.67
C ILE A 194 -4.85 18.05 15.72
N LEU A 195 -4.33 18.73 14.72
CA LEU A 195 -3.57 18.15 13.62
C LEU A 195 -2.17 18.77 13.55
N PHE A 196 -1.18 17.94 13.21
CA PHE A 196 0.00 18.41 12.52
C PHE A 196 -0.40 18.60 11.05
N ASN A 197 -0.34 19.85 10.59
CA ASN A 197 -0.66 20.21 9.21
C ASN A 197 0.59 20.84 8.57
N PRO A 198 1.25 20.18 7.62
CA PRO A 198 2.47 20.69 6.96
C PRO A 198 2.32 22.08 6.32
N ASN A 199 1.08 22.51 6.02
CA ASN A 199 0.80 23.80 5.40
C ASN A 199 0.71 24.95 6.40
N THR A 200 0.79 24.69 7.70
CA THR A 200 0.73 25.73 8.73
C THR A 200 2.11 26.01 9.34
N GLU A 201 2.31 27.22 9.84
CA GLU A 201 3.54 27.57 10.58
C GLU A 201 3.54 27.02 12.01
N GLU A 202 2.37 26.71 12.55
CA GLU A 202 2.20 26.12 13.88
C GLU A 202 2.41 24.61 13.80
N GLU A 203 3.18 24.06 14.73
CA GLU A 203 3.42 22.61 14.79
C GLU A 203 2.11 21.82 14.94
N LEU A 204 1.16 22.34 15.72
CA LEU A 204 -0.15 21.73 15.92
C LEU A 204 -1.25 22.79 15.79
N THR A 205 -2.23 22.54 14.93
CA THR A 205 -3.34 23.45 14.65
C THR A 205 -4.67 22.77 14.99
N ALA A 206 -5.59 23.54 15.60
CA ALA A 206 -6.93 23.07 15.95
C ALA A 206 -7.92 23.37 14.81
N TYR A 207 -8.66 22.35 14.40
CA TYR A 207 -9.74 22.43 13.41
C TYR A 207 -11.06 21.97 14.02
N SER A 208 -12.19 22.39 13.44
CA SER A 208 -13.48 21.83 13.83
C SER A 208 -13.60 20.39 13.38
N LEU A 209 -14.30 19.56 14.16
CA LEU A 209 -14.61 18.18 13.73
C LEU A 209 -15.47 18.16 12.47
N THR A 210 -16.31 19.16 12.26
CA THR A 210 -17.16 19.28 11.06
C THR A 210 -16.33 19.49 9.81
N SER A 211 -15.41 20.48 9.80
CA SER A 211 -14.54 20.74 8.64
C SER A 211 -13.64 19.56 8.34
N PHE A 212 -13.04 18.99 9.40
CA PHE A 212 -12.20 17.80 9.26
C PHE A 212 -12.99 16.64 8.64
N SER A 213 -14.18 16.34 9.15
CA SER A 213 -14.99 15.20 8.64
C SER A 213 -15.38 15.41 7.18
N GLN A 214 -15.76 16.63 6.77
CA GLN A 214 -16.09 16.96 5.38
C GLN A 214 -14.87 16.84 4.46
N ALA A 215 -13.72 17.29 4.91
CA ALA A 215 -12.46 17.19 4.18
C ALA A 215 -11.97 15.73 4.06
N TRP A 216 -12.13 14.97 5.14
CA TRP A 216 -11.70 13.57 5.23
C TRP A 216 -12.57 12.61 4.43
N ASP A 217 -13.88 12.89 4.33
CA ASP A 217 -14.82 12.14 3.48
C ASP A 217 -14.35 12.02 2.02
N LYS A 218 -13.61 13.00 1.50
CA LYS A 218 -13.08 12.99 0.13
C LYS A 218 -12.08 11.87 -0.16
N SER A 219 -11.47 11.31 0.87
CA SER A 219 -10.60 10.12 0.78
C SER A 219 -11.31 8.81 1.14
N ASN A 220 -12.65 8.79 1.25
CA ASN A 220 -13.39 7.69 1.87
C ASN A 220 -12.93 7.43 3.30
N ASN A 221 -12.69 8.47 4.06
CA ASN A 221 -12.22 8.43 5.44
C ASN A 221 -10.96 7.55 5.61
N TYR A 222 -10.00 7.76 4.68
CA TYR A 222 -8.75 7.01 4.65
C TYR A 222 -7.88 7.36 5.86
N LEU A 223 -7.37 6.33 6.53
CA LEU A 223 -6.57 6.45 7.74
C LEU A 223 -5.38 5.49 7.68
N VAL A 224 -4.19 6.03 7.85
CA VAL A 224 -2.97 5.26 8.11
C VAL A 224 -2.78 5.17 9.62
N VAL A 225 -2.69 3.95 10.12
CA VAL A 225 -2.55 3.65 11.56
C VAL A 225 -1.19 3.04 11.79
N VAL A 226 -0.39 3.70 12.63
CA VAL A 226 0.95 3.26 13.03
C VAL A 226 0.87 2.65 14.41
N ASN A 227 1.10 1.35 14.48
CA ASN A 227 1.03 0.58 15.72
C ASN A 227 2.29 0.78 16.55
N THR A 228 2.13 1.24 17.78
CA THR A 228 3.21 1.47 18.73
C THR A 228 3.27 0.44 19.86
N SER A 229 2.32 -0.50 19.87
CA SER A 229 2.22 -1.52 20.92
C SER A 229 3.19 -2.69 20.66
N ASP A 230 3.94 -3.10 21.69
CA ASP A 230 4.77 -4.32 21.68
C ASP A 230 3.97 -5.62 21.49
N LYS A 231 2.66 -5.55 21.68
CA LYS A 231 1.70 -6.64 21.44
C LYS A 231 0.86 -6.28 20.22
N PHE A 232 1.41 -6.49 19.03
CA PHE A 232 0.61 -6.40 17.82
C PHE A 232 -0.46 -7.50 17.83
N ILE A 233 -1.72 -7.11 18.06
CA ILE A 233 -2.88 -7.95 17.78
C ILE A 233 -3.43 -7.46 16.44
N TYR A 234 -3.26 -8.28 15.40
CA TYR A 234 -3.86 -7.98 14.11
C TYR A 234 -5.39 -8.03 14.22
N GLU A 235 -6.05 -6.90 14.02
CA GLU A 235 -7.48 -6.79 13.89
C GLU A 235 -7.82 -6.59 12.41
N PRO A 236 -8.48 -7.56 11.73
CA PRO A 236 -8.90 -7.39 10.35
C PRO A 236 -9.86 -6.20 10.22
N TYR A 237 -9.59 -5.31 9.28
CA TYR A 237 -10.45 -4.17 8.99
C TYR A 237 -10.74 -4.12 7.48
N PRO A 238 -11.65 -4.97 6.98
CA PRO A 238 -12.02 -4.98 5.57
C PRO A 238 -12.71 -3.65 5.21
N ILE A 239 -12.42 -3.19 3.99
CA ILE A 239 -13.10 -2.00 3.45
C ILE A 239 -14.59 -2.32 3.30
N ASN A 240 -15.46 -1.45 3.80
CA ASN A 240 -16.89 -1.56 3.53
C ASN A 240 -17.18 -1.18 2.07
N LEU A 241 -17.73 -2.12 1.34
CA LEU A 241 -18.06 -2.02 -0.09
C LEU A 241 -19.55 -2.26 -0.35
N ASP A 242 -20.41 -2.15 0.68
CA ASP A 242 -21.85 -2.40 0.57
C ASP A 242 -22.55 -1.36 -0.31
N ASP A 243 -22.02 -0.14 -0.37
CA ASP A 243 -22.49 0.96 -1.23
C ASP A 243 -22.08 0.81 -2.70
N VAL A 244 -21.18 -0.13 -3.03
CA VAL A 244 -20.68 -0.31 -4.38
C VAL A 244 -21.54 -1.33 -5.14
N ILE A 245 -22.24 -0.85 -6.15
CA ILE A 245 -23.03 -1.68 -7.06
C ILE A 245 -22.16 -2.00 -8.29
N LEU A 246 -22.03 -3.28 -8.60
CA LEU A 246 -21.38 -3.75 -9.82
C LEU A 246 -22.40 -3.83 -10.95
N ASP A 247 -21.95 -3.53 -12.17
CA ASP A 247 -22.75 -3.72 -13.36
C ASP A 247 -22.99 -5.22 -13.60
N GLU A 248 -24.12 -5.57 -14.23
CA GLU A 248 -24.51 -6.99 -14.44
C GLU A 248 -23.42 -7.79 -15.16
N ASP A 249 -22.78 -7.21 -16.17
CA ASP A 249 -21.69 -7.83 -16.93
C ASP A 249 -20.47 -8.19 -16.05
N LEU A 250 -20.22 -7.42 -15.00
CA LEU A 250 -19.13 -7.70 -14.04
C LEU A 250 -19.55 -8.78 -13.05
N ALA A 251 -20.82 -8.83 -12.67
CA ALA A 251 -21.35 -9.88 -11.81
C ALA A 251 -21.26 -11.28 -12.48
N GLU A 252 -21.41 -11.36 -13.80
CA GLU A 252 -21.23 -12.59 -14.58
C GLU A 252 -19.81 -13.17 -14.49
N LEU A 253 -18.81 -12.33 -14.21
CA LEU A 253 -17.41 -12.78 -14.07
C LEU A 253 -17.12 -13.46 -12.73
N GLN A 254 -18.02 -13.41 -11.76
CA GLN A 254 -17.80 -13.92 -10.40
C GLN A 254 -17.29 -15.34 -10.39
N GLU A 255 -17.98 -16.25 -11.10
CA GLU A 255 -17.59 -17.68 -11.14
C GLU A 255 -16.23 -17.87 -11.82
N ALA A 256 -15.99 -17.19 -12.94
CA ALA A 256 -14.72 -17.33 -13.65
C ALA A 256 -13.53 -16.83 -12.83
N ILE A 257 -13.71 -15.74 -12.08
CA ILE A 257 -12.66 -15.19 -11.20
C ILE A 257 -12.45 -16.11 -9.99
N ALA A 258 -13.53 -16.63 -9.39
CA ALA A 258 -13.47 -17.54 -8.25
C ALA A 258 -12.79 -18.86 -8.63
N GLU A 259 -13.15 -19.47 -9.77
CA GLU A 259 -12.50 -20.66 -10.28
C GLU A 259 -11.00 -20.44 -10.52
N ASN A 260 -10.64 -19.34 -11.20
CA ASN A 260 -9.24 -19.01 -11.44
C ASN A 260 -8.46 -18.74 -10.14
N ALA A 261 -9.08 -18.11 -9.13
CA ALA A 261 -8.46 -17.90 -7.83
C ALA A 261 -8.13 -19.25 -7.14
N HIS A 262 -9.08 -20.20 -7.19
CA HIS A 262 -8.85 -21.54 -6.69
C HIS A 262 -7.71 -22.25 -7.44
N GLU A 263 -7.66 -22.18 -8.76
CA GLU A 263 -6.62 -22.79 -9.58
C GLU A 263 -5.23 -22.21 -9.27
N ILE A 264 -5.13 -20.90 -9.07
CA ILE A 264 -3.88 -20.23 -8.65
C ILE A 264 -3.47 -20.73 -7.26
N TRP A 265 -4.40 -20.79 -6.30
CA TRP A 265 -4.15 -21.32 -4.97
C TRP A 265 -3.69 -22.79 -5.02
N ALA A 266 -4.40 -23.63 -5.76
CA ALA A 266 -4.08 -25.05 -5.89
C ALA A 266 -2.70 -25.28 -6.53
N LYS A 267 -2.37 -24.49 -7.57
CA LYS A 267 -1.04 -24.51 -8.19
C LYS A 267 0.04 -24.15 -7.18
N ALA A 268 -0.10 -23.03 -6.46
CA ALA A 268 0.88 -22.60 -5.46
C ALA A 268 1.06 -23.66 -4.34
N ARG A 269 -0.03 -24.33 -3.93
CA ARG A 269 0.03 -25.42 -2.96
C ARG A 269 0.75 -26.65 -3.51
N THR A 270 0.48 -27.01 -4.78
CA THR A 270 1.20 -28.12 -5.46
C THR A 270 2.70 -27.82 -5.52
N ASP A 271 3.10 -26.61 -5.90
CA ASP A 271 4.51 -26.19 -5.96
C ASP A 271 5.20 -26.28 -4.58
N GLN A 272 4.45 -26.10 -3.49
CA GLN A 272 4.90 -26.29 -2.10
C GLN A 272 4.88 -27.76 -1.64
N GLY A 273 4.46 -28.69 -2.48
CA GLY A 273 4.39 -30.13 -2.20
C GLY A 273 3.12 -30.57 -1.46
N TRP A 274 2.05 -29.78 -1.51
CA TRP A 274 0.74 -30.18 -1.02
C TRP A 274 0.03 -31.11 -2.01
N SER A 275 -0.81 -31.97 -1.49
CA SER A 275 -1.63 -32.92 -2.26
C SER A 275 -3.01 -33.11 -1.63
N TYR A 276 -3.89 -33.77 -2.37
CA TYR A 276 -5.20 -34.13 -1.84
C TYR A 276 -5.07 -35.11 -0.67
N GLY A 277 -5.84 -34.85 0.39
CA GLY A 277 -6.09 -35.76 1.50
C GLY A 277 -7.49 -35.55 2.04
N PRO A 278 -8.13 -36.59 2.63
CA PRO A 278 -9.52 -36.52 3.11
C PRO A 278 -9.72 -35.51 4.26
N GLU A 279 -8.64 -35.19 4.96
CA GLU A 279 -8.59 -34.22 6.05
C GLU A 279 -7.33 -33.37 5.92
N ARG A 280 -7.38 -32.12 6.43
CA ARG A 280 -6.22 -31.25 6.45
C ARG A 280 -5.14 -31.78 7.40
N ASN A 281 -3.95 -31.97 6.88
CA ASN A 281 -2.78 -32.41 7.62
C ASN A 281 -1.53 -31.62 7.21
N ASP A 282 -1.17 -30.62 8.00
CA ASP A 282 -0.05 -29.73 7.69
C ASP A 282 1.31 -30.47 7.70
N ALA A 283 1.47 -31.51 8.53
CA ALA A 283 2.72 -32.29 8.59
C ALA A 283 2.93 -33.13 7.33
N LYS A 284 1.86 -33.59 6.72
CA LYS A 284 1.91 -34.37 5.45
C LYS A 284 1.68 -33.48 4.23
N LYS A 285 1.32 -32.21 4.43
CA LYS A 285 0.88 -31.30 3.38
C LYS A 285 -0.30 -31.84 2.58
N GLU A 286 -1.34 -32.29 3.27
CA GLU A 286 -2.57 -32.80 2.69
C GLU A 286 -3.75 -31.88 3.04
N THR A 287 -4.66 -31.64 2.08
CA THR A 287 -5.91 -30.91 2.30
C THR A 287 -7.01 -31.45 1.38
N PRO A 288 -8.29 -31.48 1.84
CA PRO A 288 -9.41 -31.92 1.02
C PRO A 288 -9.73 -30.97 -0.14
N ASP A 289 -9.24 -29.75 -0.10
CA ASP A 289 -9.55 -28.72 -1.09
C ASP A 289 -8.67 -28.79 -2.35
N MET A 290 -7.66 -29.70 -2.39
CA MET A 290 -6.85 -29.97 -3.58
C MET A 290 -7.63 -30.81 -4.60
N ILE A 291 -8.75 -30.29 -5.08
CA ILE A 291 -9.66 -30.86 -6.07
C ILE A 291 -10.11 -29.79 -7.04
N PRO A 292 -10.62 -30.11 -8.23
CA PRO A 292 -11.17 -29.14 -9.16
C PRO A 292 -12.26 -28.27 -8.52
N TYR A 293 -12.28 -26.98 -8.85
CA TYR A 293 -13.22 -26.00 -8.30
C TYR A 293 -14.69 -26.47 -8.34
N CYS A 294 -15.12 -27.10 -9.45
CA CYS A 294 -16.49 -27.60 -9.59
C CYS A 294 -16.86 -28.66 -8.52
N ASN A 295 -15.89 -29.36 -7.94
CA ASN A 295 -16.08 -30.39 -6.92
C ASN A 295 -15.92 -29.86 -5.48
N LEU A 296 -15.54 -28.60 -5.30
CA LEU A 296 -15.45 -27.99 -3.97
C LEU A 296 -16.82 -27.93 -3.28
N PRO A 297 -16.86 -28.03 -1.95
CA PRO A 297 -18.03 -27.69 -1.17
C PRO A 297 -18.48 -26.24 -1.44
N GLU A 298 -19.79 -25.99 -1.37
CA GLU A 298 -20.32 -24.64 -1.59
C GLU A 298 -19.78 -23.60 -0.60
N SER A 299 -19.41 -24.00 0.62
CA SER A 299 -18.76 -23.12 1.61
C SER A 299 -17.41 -22.58 1.11
N GLU A 300 -16.61 -23.41 0.46
CA GLU A 300 -15.30 -23.02 -0.08
C GLU A 300 -15.47 -22.15 -1.32
N LYS A 301 -16.38 -22.55 -2.23
CA LYS A 301 -16.73 -21.71 -3.40
C LYS A 301 -17.26 -20.32 -3.01
N LEU A 302 -18.04 -20.25 -1.93
CA LEU A 302 -18.58 -19.00 -1.45
C LEU A 302 -17.47 -18.03 -1.03
N TYR A 303 -16.41 -18.54 -0.39
CA TYR A 303 -15.25 -17.75 -0.02
C TYR A 303 -14.54 -17.16 -1.25
N ASP A 304 -14.27 -17.98 -2.27
CA ASP A 304 -13.62 -17.54 -3.50
C ASP A 304 -14.50 -16.53 -4.27
N ARG A 305 -15.82 -16.76 -4.33
CA ARG A 305 -16.79 -15.82 -4.93
C ARG A 305 -16.81 -14.49 -4.21
N GLU A 306 -16.83 -14.50 -2.88
CA GLU A 306 -16.82 -13.27 -2.08
C GLU A 306 -15.53 -12.48 -2.33
N MET A 307 -14.38 -13.12 -2.32
CA MET A 307 -13.09 -12.49 -2.62
C MET A 307 -13.08 -11.88 -4.04
N ALA A 308 -13.65 -12.57 -5.04
CA ALA A 308 -13.79 -12.07 -6.40
C ALA A 308 -14.62 -10.79 -6.45
N MET A 309 -15.79 -10.79 -5.82
CA MET A 309 -16.73 -9.66 -5.82
C MET A 309 -16.18 -8.47 -5.04
N GLN A 310 -15.56 -8.70 -3.89
CA GLN A 310 -14.93 -7.65 -3.09
C GLN A 310 -13.77 -7.00 -3.86
N THR A 311 -13.00 -7.77 -4.62
CA THR A 311 -11.93 -7.24 -5.47
C THR A 311 -12.48 -6.30 -6.56
N LEU A 312 -13.51 -6.71 -7.29
CA LEU A 312 -14.14 -5.89 -8.33
C LEU A 312 -14.77 -4.62 -7.75
N LYS A 313 -15.46 -4.73 -6.63
CA LYS A 313 -16.04 -3.58 -5.91
C LYS A 313 -14.97 -2.60 -5.45
N LEU A 314 -13.83 -3.11 -4.92
CA LEU A 314 -12.72 -2.27 -4.50
C LEU A 314 -12.12 -1.48 -5.67
N VAL A 315 -11.90 -2.13 -6.82
CA VAL A 315 -11.40 -1.47 -8.04
C VAL A 315 -12.33 -0.31 -8.42
N LYS A 316 -13.67 -0.54 -8.43
CA LYS A 316 -14.67 0.48 -8.73
C LYS A 316 -14.67 1.61 -7.68
N LYS A 317 -14.59 1.29 -6.39
CA LYS A 317 -14.54 2.28 -5.29
C LYS A 317 -13.31 3.18 -5.37
N LEU A 318 -12.19 2.64 -5.83
CA LEU A 318 -10.94 3.40 -6.05
C LEU A 318 -10.96 4.28 -7.31
N GLY A 319 -12.09 4.38 -8.02
CA GLY A 319 -12.27 5.26 -9.16
C GLY A 319 -11.82 4.68 -10.50
N PHE A 320 -11.54 3.37 -10.56
CA PHE A 320 -11.23 2.71 -11.83
C PHE A 320 -12.51 2.23 -12.54
N GLU A 321 -12.48 2.26 -13.84
CA GLU A 321 -13.55 1.69 -14.69
C GLU A 321 -13.07 0.38 -15.31
N ILE A 322 -13.94 -0.64 -15.24
CA ILE A 322 -13.72 -1.92 -15.90
C ILE A 322 -14.62 -1.96 -17.11
N VAL A 323 -14.04 -1.98 -18.30
CA VAL A 323 -14.78 -1.93 -19.57
C VAL A 323 -14.61 -3.25 -20.32
N LYS A 324 -15.73 -3.88 -20.69
CA LYS A 324 -15.75 -5.06 -21.56
C LYS A 324 -15.37 -4.63 -22.98
N ARG A 325 -14.30 -5.23 -23.52
CA ARG A 325 -13.95 -5.02 -24.94
C ARG A 325 -14.75 -6.01 -25.79
N ASN A 326 -15.49 -5.49 -26.75
CA ASN A 326 -16.21 -6.29 -27.77
C ASN A 326 -15.21 -6.93 -28.75
#